data_8a122d5287592e031b90288f2544b4d9
#
_entry.id   8a122d5287592e031b90288f2544b4d9
#
_cell.length_a   1.000
_cell.length_b   1.000
_cell.length_c   1.000
_cell.angle_alpha   90.00
_cell.angle_beta   90.00
_cell.angle_gamma   90.00
#
_symmetry.space_group_name_H-M   'P 1'
#
loop_
_entity.id
_entity.type
_entity.pdbx_description
1 polymer ?
#
loop_
_entity_poly.entity_id
_entity_poly.type
_entity_poly.pdbx_seq_one_letter_code
_entity_poly.pdbx_strand_id
1 'polypeptide(L)'
;RGITIKSHAIQMEYTIDGEKYILNLIDTPGHVDFSYEVSRSIAACEGALLIVDASQGIQAQTISNLYMAIDNDLEIIPVINKVDLDSAKPDEVEDQIVELLGCRRDEIIRASGKTGIGIEDILRAIVERVPAPKGDPDAPLQALIFDSVFNPFRGIIAYFKIVNGTI
;
A
#
# COMPACT_ATOMS: atom_id res chain seq x y z
N ARG A 1 17.12 12.03 -6.90
CA ARG A 1 16.30 10.85 -6.58
C ARG A 1 15.71 11.10 -5.20
N GLY A 2 14.37 11.30 -5.13
CA GLY A 2 13.67 11.48 -3.86
C GLY A 2 13.56 10.15 -3.12
N ILE A 3 13.90 10.13 -1.83
CA ILE A 3 13.61 9.02 -0.93
C ILE A 3 12.42 9.46 -0.08
N THR A 4 11.40 8.62 0.05
CA THR A 4 10.29 8.85 0.97
C THR A 4 10.82 8.72 2.40
N ILE A 5 10.84 9.83 3.14
CA ILE A 5 11.37 9.88 4.53
C ILE A 5 10.22 9.75 5.54
N LYS A 6 9.01 10.15 5.16
CA LYS A 6 7.80 10.08 6.00
C LYS A 6 6.65 9.48 5.21
N SER A 7 5.78 8.78 5.91
CA SER A 7 4.52 8.30 5.34
C SER A 7 3.65 9.49 4.91
N HIS A 8 3.04 9.36 3.74
CA HIS A 8 2.09 10.34 3.23
C HIS A 8 0.73 9.66 3.03
N ALA A 9 -0.30 10.22 3.63
CA ALA A 9 -1.67 9.75 3.44
C ALA A 9 -2.37 10.60 2.38
N ILE A 10 -2.94 9.95 1.36
CA ILE A 10 -3.68 10.58 0.26
C ILE A 10 -5.03 9.89 0.14
N GLN A 11 -6.11 10.69 0.05
CA GLN A 11 -7.44 10.20 -0.25
C GLN A 11 -7.73 10.34 -1.74
N MET A 12 -8.23 9.28 -2.35
CA MET A 12 -8.62 9.25 -3.76
C MET A 12 -10.04 8.75 -3.92
N GLU A 13 -10.75 9.25 -4.92
CA GLU A 13 -12.04 8.73 -5.34
C GLU A 13 -11.86 7.91 -6.61
N TYR A 14 -12.44 6.72 -6.65
CA TYR A 14 -12.42 5.86 -7.82
C TYR A 14 -13.81 5.26 -8.06
N THR A 15 -14.26 5.33 -9.31
CA THR A 15 -15.56 4.79 -9.71
C THR A 15 -15.36 3.56 -10.57
N ILE A 16 -15.97 2.45 -10.19
CA ILE A 16 -15.98 1.20 -10.95
C ILE A 16 -17.42 0.70 -11.08
N ASP A 17 -17.81 0.34 -12.29
CA ASP A 17 -19.14 -0.19 -12.60
C ASP A 17 -20.31 0.69 -12.07
N GLY A 18 -20.08 2.03 -12.05
CA GLY A 18 -21.06 3.02 -11.57
C GLY A 18 -21.09 3.23 -10.06
N GLU A 19 -20.31 2.47 -9.29
CA GLU A 19 -20.18 2.60 -7.85
C GLU A 19 -18.92 3.39 -7.49
N LYS A 20 -19.07 4.32 -6.55
CA LYS A 20 -17.99 5.21 -6.10
C LYS A 20 -17.32 4.66 -4.86
N TYR A 21 -15.99 4.55 -4.90
CA TYR A 21 -15.15 4.11 -3.79
C TYR A 21 -14.21 5.21 -3.34
N ILE A 22 -13.93 5.24 -2.05
CA ILE A 22 -12.90 6.09 -1.45
C ILE A 22 -11.73 5.21 -1.08
N LEU A 23 -10.57 5.50 -1.68
CA LEU A 23 -9.32 4.82 -1.41
C LEU A 23 -8.39 5.75 -0.62
N ASN A 24 -7.92 5.28 0.53
CA ASN A 24 -6.93 5.99 1.33
C ASN A 24 -5.58 5.31 1.13
N LEU A 25 -4.67 5.98 0.44
CA LEU A 25 -3.33 5.48 0.19
C LEU A 25 -2.36 6.04 1.22
N ILE A 26 -1.59 5.16 1.85
CA ILE A 26 -0.47 5.53 2.71
C ILE A 26 0.81 5.08 2.01
N ASP A 27 1.63 6.04 1.57
CA ASP A 27 2.94 5.76 1.01
C ASP A 27 3.94 5.57 2.16
N THR A 28 4.61 4.42 2.17
CA THR A 28 5.54 4.02 3.23
C THR A 28 6.99 4.15 2.76
N PRO A 29 7.91 4.63 3.63
CA PRO A 29 9.32 4.62 3.30
C PRO A 29 9.86 3.21 3.12
N GLY A 30 10.64 3.01 2.06
CA GLY A 30 11.27 1.72 1.74
C GLY A 30 12.59 1.46 2.44
N HIS A 31 13.06 2.33 3.34
CA HIS A 31 14.38 2.23 3.97
C HIS A 31 14.33 1.53 5.34
N VAL A 32 15.39 0.78 5.69
CA VAL A 32 15.48 -0.01 6.95
C VAL A 32 15.30 0.86 8.20
N ASP A 33 15.79 2.10 8.16
CA ASP A 33 15.78 3.02 9.31
C ASP A 33 14.37 3.52 9.69
N PHE A 34 13.34 3.24 8.87
CA PHE A 34 11.96 3.69 9.06
C PHE A 34 10.97 2.56 9.40
N SER A 35 11.47 1.46 9.97
CA SER A 35 10.65 0.28 10.31
C SER A 35 9.50 0.60 11.28
N TYR A 36 9.70 1.56 12.19
CA TYR A 36 8.68 1.96 13.15
C TYR A 36 7.51 2.71 12.46
N GLU A 37 7.82 3.66 11.58
CA GLU A 37 6.82 4.40 10.80
C GLU A 37 6.05 3.47 9.87
N VAL A 38 6.76 2.54 9.22
CA VAL A 38 6.15 1.52 8.36
C VAL A 38 5.19 0.64 9.15
N SER A 39 5.60 0.13 10.33
CA SER A 39 4.77 -0.70 11.20
C SER A 39 3.47 -0.01 11.60
N ARG A 40 3.50 1.27 11.97
CA ARG A 40 2.32 2.04 12.34
C ARG A 40 1.38 2.26 11.16
N SER A 41 1.94 2.57 9.98
CA SER A 41 1.17 2.74 8.75
C SER A 41 0.48 1.44 8.34
N ILE A 42 1.19 0.31 8.41
CA ILE A 42 0.64 -1.02 8.12
C ILE A 42 -0.52 -1.37 9.06
N ALA A 43 -0.40 -1.06 10.34
CA ALA A 43 -1.46 -1.31 11.33
C ALA A 43 -2.76 -0.54 11.03
N ALA A 44 -2.69 0.56 10.28
CA ALA A 44 -3.85 1.34 9.88
C ALA A 44 -4.53 0.86 8.58
N CYS A 45 -3.93 -0.11 7.88
CA CYS A 45 -4.40 -0.54 6.55
C CYS A 45 -5.16 -1.86 6.59
N GLU A 46 -5.99 -2.11 5.58
CA GLU A 46 -6.67 -3.37 5.31
C GLU A 46 -5.97 -4.19 4.22
N GLY A 47 -5.17 -3.55 3.39
CA GLY A 47 -4.39 -4.18 2.33
C GLY A 47 -3.09 -3.46 2.07
N ALA A 48 -2.21 -4.11 1.33
CA ALA A 48 -0.93 -3.56 0.92
C ALA A 48 -0.61 -3.91 -0.53
N LEU A 49 -0.07 -2.94 -1.25
CA LEU A 49 0.53 -3.17 -2.56
C LEU A 49 2.00 -3.55 -2.36
N LEU A 50 2.36 -4.76 -2.74
CA LEU A 50 3.75 -5.19 -2.80
C LEU A 50 4.34 -4.76 -4.13
N ILE A 51 5.03 -3.62 -4.15
CA ILE A 51 5.60 -3.06 -5.38
C ILE A 51 7.04 -3.53 -5.55
N VAL A 52 7.29 -4.25 -6.62
CA VAL A 52 8.61 -4.77 -7.00
C VAL A 52 9.07 -4.12 -8.30
N ASP A 53 10.31 -3.67 -8.34
CA ASP A 53 10.92 -3.08 -9.53
C ASP A 53 11.25 -4.18 -10.55
N ALA A 54 10.74 -4.06 -11.77
CA ALA A 54 10.93 -5.04 -12.85
C ALA A 54 12.40 -5.24 -13.26
N SER A 55 13.27 -4.28 -12.96
CA SER A 55 14.70 -4.34 -13.30
C SER A 55 15.58 -4.88 -12.17
N GLN A 56 15.12 -4.77 -10.92
CA GLN A 56 15.91 -5.12 -9.74
C GLN A 56 15.40 -6.39 -9.03
N GLY A 57 14.13 -6.72 -9.19
CA GLY A 57 13.49 -7.82 -8.50
C GLY A 57 13.27 -7.57 -7.00
N ILE A 58 13.06 -8.64 -6.25
CA ILE A 58 12.79 -8.57 -4.81
C ILE A 58 14.06 -8.25 -4.05
N GLN A 59 13.98 -7.23 -3.17
CA GLN A 59 15.07 -6.82 -2.29
C GLN A 59 14.76 -7.21 -0.82
N ALA A 60 15.79 -7.31 0.01
CA ALA A 60 15.65 -7.69 1.43
C ALA A 60 14.65 -6.81 2.19
N GLN A 61 14.62 -5.50 1.90
CA GLN A 61 13.69 -4.57 2.51
C GLN A 61 12.23 -4.85 2.15
N THR A 62 11.99 -5.25 0.91
CA THR A 62 10.66 -5.67 0.44
C THR A 62 10.15 -6.86 1.26
N ILE A 63 11.03 -7.82 1.54
CA ILE A 63 10.71 -9.02 2.33
C ILE A 63 10.35 -8.64 3.77
N SER A 64 11.12 -7.76 4.41
CA SER A 64 10.85 -7.31 5.78
C SER A 64 9.50 -6.61 5.90
N ASN A 65 9.19 -5.72 4.98
CA ASN A 65 7.90 -5.01 4.95
C ASN A 65 6.74 -5.96 4.65
N LEU A 66 6.96 -6.94 3.76
CA LEU A 66 5.97 -7.97 3.47
C LEU A 66 5.59 -8.78 4.71
N TYR A 67 6.56 -9.23 5.49
CA TYR A 67 6.28 -9.98 6.73
C TYR A 67 5.50 -9.14 7.73
N MET A 68 5.80 -7.85 7.88
CA MET A 68 5.00 -6.96 8.72
C MET A 68 3.55 -6.86 8.23
N ALA A 69 3.33 -6.80 6.93
CA ALA A 69 1.99 -6.77 6.35
C ALA A 69 1.23 -8.08 6.59
N ILE A 70 1.89 -9.23 6.43
CA ILE A 70 1.32 -10.54 6.70
C ILE A 70 0.96 -10.70 8.19
N ASP A 71 1.83 -10.29 9.10
CA ASP A 71 1.59 -10.33 10.55
C ASP A 71 0.40 -9.48 10.99
N ASN A 72 0.05 -8.45 10.21
CA ASN A 72 -1.16 -7.62 10.42
C ASN A 72 -2.39 -8.08 9.62
N ASP A 73 -2.36 -9.28 9.04
CA ASP A 73 -3.46 -9.85 8.25
C ASP A 73 -3.89 -9.00 7.06
N LEU A 74 -2.99 -8.25 6.44
CA LEU A 74 -3.30 -7.46 5.28
C LEU A 74 -3.48 -8.32 4.03
N GLU A 75 -4.43 -7.96 3.18
CA GLU A 75 -4.50 -8.47 1.81
C GLU A 75 -3.32 -7.94 1.01
N ILE A 76 -2.54 -8.82 0.39
CA ILE A 76 -1.36 -8.46 -0.39
C ILE A 76 -1.68 -8.52 -1.88
N ILE A 77 -1.49 -7.39 -2.56
CA ILE A 77 -1.63 -7.30 -4.02
C ILE A 77 -0.22 -7.10 -4.62
N PRO A 78 0.35 -8.12 -5.27
CA PRO A 78 1.67 -8.00 -5.89
C PRO A 78 1.61 -7.21 -7.19
N VAL A 79 2.52 -6.25 -7.32
CA VAL A 79 2.65 -5.36 -8.49
C VAL A 79 4.10 -5.31 -8.93
N ILE A 80 4.34 -5.54 -10.22
CA ILE A 80 5.64 -5.33 -10.86
C ILE A 80 5.62 -3.97 -11.54
N ASN A 81 6.39 -3.03 -11.02
CA ASN A 81 6.47 -1.66 -11.54
C ASN A 81 7.68 -1.50 -12.48
N LYS A 82 7.63 -0.45 -13.29
CA LYS A 82 8.67 -0.06 -14.25
C LYS A 82 8.86 -1.07 -15.40
N VAL A 83 7.76 -1.71 -15.83
CA VAL A 83 7.82 -2.65 -16.97
C VAL A 83 8.15 -1.98 -18.30
N ASP A 84 8.14 -0.65 -18.34
CA ASP A 84 8.52 0.19 -19.50
C ASP A 84 10.03 0.34 -19.70
N LEU A 85 10.85 -0.10 -18.74
CA LEU A 85 12.30 -0.01 -18.85
C LEU A 85 12.87 -1.10 -19.76
N ASP A 86 13.90 -0.76 -20.57
CA ASP A 86 14.60 -1.72 -21.41
C ASP A 86 15.31 -2.83 -20.59
N SER A 87 15.66 -2.52 -19.34
CA SER A 87 16.27 -3.47 -18.40
C SER A 87 15.26 -4.30 -17.61
N ALA A 88 13.95 -4.10 -17.86
CA ALA A 88 12.90 -4.83 -17.15
C ALA A 88 12.91 -6.31 -17.51
N LYS A 89 12.75 -7.16 -16.48
CA LYS A 89 12.65 -8.62 -16.61
C LYS A 89 11.41 -9.12 -15.87
N PRO A 90 10.21 -8.75 -16.32
CA PRO A 90 8.96 -9.02 -15.60
C PRO A 90 8.71 -10.51 -15.38
N ASP A 91 9.08 -11.38 -16.32
CA ASP A 91 8.88 -12.84 -16.18
C ASP A 91 9.74 -13.42 -15.05
N GLU A 92 11.00 -13.00 -14.94
CA GLU A 92 11.90 -13.44 -13.85
C GLU A 92 11.41 -12.92 -12.49
N VAL A 93 10.90 -11.69 -12.45
CA VAL A 93 10.37 -11.07 -11.22
C VAL A 93 9.05 -11.72 -10.80
N GLU A 94 8.20 -12.10 -11.75
CA GLU A 94 7.01 -12.91 -11.46
C GLU A 94 7.36 -14.22 -10.78
N ASP A 95 8.38 -14.93 -11.28
CA ASP A 95 8.84 -16.18 -10.67
C ASP A 95 9.27 -15.97 -9.22
N GLN A 96 10.02 -14.90 -8.95
CA GLN A 96 10.42 -14.54 -7.59
C GLN A 96 9.21 -14.25 -6.67
N ILE A 97 8.21 -13.55 -7.17
CA ILE A 97 7.00 -13.21 -6.41
C ILE A 97 6.18 -14.47 -6.13
N VAL A 98 5.99 -15.34 -7.12
CA VAL A 98 5.29 -16.62 -6.96
C VAL A 98 5.98 -17.50 -5.91
N GLU A 99 7.31 -17.57 -5.94
CA GLU A 99 8.09 -18.33 -4.96
C GLU A 99 7.94 -17.74 -3.54
N LEU A 100 7.97 -16.40 -3.41
CA LEU A 100 7.87 -15.71 -2.13
C LEU A 100 6.48 -15.79 -1.51
N LEU A 101 5.43 -15.54 -2.29
CA LEU A 101 4.04 -15.41 -1.82
C LEU A 101 3.23 -16.70 -1.94
N GLY A 102 3.62 -17.62 -2.80
CA GLY A 102 2.79 -18.77 -3.16
C GLY A 102 1.52 -18.39 -3.94
N CYS A 103 1.47 -17.20 -4.53
CA CYS A 103 0.35 -16.73 -5.32
C CYS A 103 0.39 -17.29 -6.76
N ARG A 104 -0.72 -17.14 -7.50
CA ARG A 104 -0.75 -17.45 -8.93
C ARG A 104 -0.20 -16.29 -9.73
N ARG A 105 0.36 -16.57 -10.91
CA ARG A 105 0.86 -15.54 -11.83
C ARG A 105 -0.18 -14.53 -12.26
N ASP A 106 -1.42 -14.96 -12.43
CA ASP A 106 -2.54 -14.10 -12.84
C ASP A 106 -3.01 -13.13 -11.75
N GLU A 107 -2.54 -13.30 -10.52
CA GLU A 107 -2.76 -12.36 -9.41
C GLU A 107 -1.75 -11.21 -9.40
N ILE A 108 -0.65 -11.32 -10.16
CA ILE A 108 0.41 -10.32 -10.24
C ILE A 108 0.08 -9.30 -11.33
N ILE A 109 0.13 -8.03 -10.98
CA ILE A 109 -0.18 -6.93 -11.92
C ILE A 109 1.11 -6.32 -12.44
N ARG A 110 1.25 -6.23 -13.76
CA ARG A 110 2.35 -5.52 -14.41
C ARG A 110 1.96 -4.07 -14.62
N ALA A 111 2.81 -3.15 -14.21
CA ALA A 111 2.50 -1.73 -14.21
C ALA A 111 3.71 -0.85 -14.54
N SER A 112 3.42 0.38 -14.92
CA SER A 112 4.39 1.46 -15.02
C SER A 112 3.77 2.76 -14.50
N GLY A 113 4.26 3.24 -13.39
CA GLY A 113 3.87 4.53 -12.85
C GLY A 113 4.24 5.71 -13.76
N LYS A 114 5.19 5.52 -14.68
CA LYS A 114 5.60 6.53 -15.65
C LYS A 114 4.66 6.62 -16.84
N THR A 115 4.22 5.49 -17.37
CA THR A 115 3.42 5.43 -18.61
C THR A 115 1.92 5.24 -18.34
N GLY A 116 1.53 4.88 -17.11
CA GLY A 116 0.15 4.60 -16.74
C GLY A 116 -0.32 3.16 -17.02
N ILE A 117 0.55 2.31 -17.59
CA ILE A 117 0.23 0.90 -17.84
C ILE A 117 -0.13 0.21 -16.52
N GLY A 118 -1.23 -0.54 -16.50
CA GLY A 118 -1.65 -1.38 -15.38
C GLY A 118 -2.23 -0.62 -14.17
N ILE A 119 -2.29 0.70 -14.19
CA ILE A 119 -2.80 1.50 -13.05
C ILE A 119 -4.29 1.21 -12.81
N GLU A 120 -5.09 1.14 -13.87
CA GLU A 120 -6.51 0.78 -13.78
C GLU A 120 -6.71 -0.61 -13.16
N ASP A 121 -5.88 -1.58 -13.54
CA ASP A 121 -5.92 -2.94 -13.00
C ASP A 121 -5.57 -2.96 -11.51
N ILE A 122 -4.62 -2.11 -11.07
CA ILE A 122 -4.29 -1.96 -9.65
C ILE A 122 -5.48 -1.41 -8.86
N LEU A 123 -6.10 -0.34 -9.35
CA LEU A 123 -7.26 0.28 -8.68
C LEU A 123 -8.45 -0.70 -8.59
N ARG A 124 -8.72 -1.43 -9.68
CA ARG A 124 -9.73 -2.47 -9.69
C ARG A 124 -9.41 -3.59 -8.70
N ALA A 125 -8.18 -4.07 -8.66
CA ALA A 125 -7.74 -5.10 -7.73
C ALA A 125 -7.88 -4.66 -6.26
N ILE A 126 -7.60 -3.40 -5.94
CA ILE A 126 -7.82 -2.86 -4.60
C ILE A 126 -9.30 -2.97 -4.21
N VAL A 127 -10.21 -2.52 -5.07
CA VAL A 127 -11.65 -2.58 -4.81
C VAL A 127 -12.13 -4.02 -4.65
N GLU A 128 -11.67 -4.94 -5.50
CA GLU A 128 -12.13 -6.33 -5.52
C GLU A 128 -11.53 -7.20 -4.42
N ARG A 129 -10.28 -6.95 -4.02
CA ARG A 129 -9.52 -7.84 -3.13
C ARG A 129 -9.35 -7.31 -1.72
N VAL A 130 -9.18 -5.99 -1.54
CA VAL A 130 -8.98 -5.41 -0.20
C VAL A 130 -10.32 -5.26 0.49
N PRO A 131 -10.51 -5.83 1.70
CA PRO A 131 -11.76 -5.68 2.43
C PRO A 131 -11.95 -4.23 2.88
N ALA A 132 -13.21 -3.78 2.96
CA ALA A 132 -13.55 -2.50 3.56
C ALA A 132 -13.19 -2.50 5.06
N PRO A 133 -12.89 -1.33 5.65
CA PRO A 133 -12.70 -1.21 7.09
C PRO A 133 -13.90 -1.77 7.85
N LYS A 134 -13.62 -2.54 8.90
CA LYS A 134 -14.65 -3.07 9.81
C LYS A 134 -14.72 -2.14 11.01
N GLY A 135 -15.91 -1.66 11.33
CA GLY A 135 -16.13 -0.81 12.50
C GLY A 135 -17.62 -0.65 12.76
N ASP A 136 -17.95 -0.27 13.99
CA ASP A 136 -19.31 0.04 14.41
C ASP A 136 -19.44 1.56 14.59
N PRO A 137 -20.22 2.26 13.74
CA PRO A 137 -20.38 3.71 13.84
C PRO A 137 -21.13 4.15 15.11
N ASP A 138 -21.91 3.26 15.71
CA ASP A 138 -22.69 3.54 16.92
C ASP A 138 -21.93 3.23 18.23
N ALA A 139 -20.74 2.59 18.12
CA ALA A 139 -19.89 2.32 19.27
C ALA A 139 -19.16 3.59 19.76
N PRO A 140 -18.60 3.58 20.97
CA PRO A 140 -17.73 4.66 21.44
C PRO A 140 -16.58 4.93 20.48
N LEU A 141 -16.23 6.22 20.30
CA LEU A 141 -15.17 6.65 19.39
C LEU A 141 -13.84 5.99 19.76
N GLN A 142 -13.27 5.29 18.80
CA GLN A 142 -11.92 4.74 18.84
C GLN A 142 -11.16 5.14 17.58
N ALA A 143 -9.98 5.71 17.75
CA ALA A 143 -9.12 6.12 16.64
C ALA A 143 -7.70 5.62 16.85
N LEU A 144 -7.08 5.17 15.75
CA LEU A 144 -5.68 4.77 15.69
C LEU A 144 -4.87 5.91 15.08
N ILE A 145 -3.99 6.54 15.87
CA ILE A 145 -3.05 7.54 15.35
C ILE A 145 -1.88 6.79 14.73
N PHE A 146 -1.66 6.97 13.43
CA PHE A 146 -0.57 6.30 12.71
C PHE A 146 0.54 7.25 12.26
N ASP A 147 0.32 8.56 12.26
CA ASP A 147 1.34 9.56 11.94
C ASP A 147 1.04 10.90 12.60
N SER A 148 2.08 11.75 12.74
CA SER A 148 1.93 13.12 13.20
C SER A 148 3.00 14.03 12.59
N VAL A 149 2.63 15.27 12.27
CA VAL A 149 3.52 16.28 11.70
C VAL A 149 3.42 17.56 12.51
N PHE A 150 4.56 18.16 12.85
CA PHE A 150 4.57 19.48 13.43
C PHE A 150 4.47 20.56 12.34
N ASN A 151 3.50 21.44 12.47
CA ASN A 151 3.34 22.61 11.62
C ASN A 151 3.55 23.87 12.46
N PRO A 152 4.45 24.80 12.07
CA PRO A 152 4.76 26.00 12.87
C PRO A 152 3.56 26.91 13.13
N PHE A 153 2.52 26.84 12.28
CA PHE A 153 1.34 27.70 12.37
C PHE A 153 0.12 27.00 13.01
N ARG A 154 0.06 25.68 12.91
CA ARG A 154 -1.10 24.87 13.36
C ARG A 154 -0.77 23.97 14.55
N GLY A 155 0.49 23.88 14.95
CA GLY A 155 0.93 22.94 15.98
C GLY A 155 1.07 21.50 15.44
N ILE A 156 0.72 20.52 16.26
CA ILE A 156 0.78 19.10 15.89
C ILE A 156 -0.46 18.74 15.08
N ILE A 157 -0.25 18.24 13.88
CA ILE A 157 -1.27 17.64 13.02
C ILE A 157 -1.16 16.14 13.17
N ALA A 158 -2.18 15.50 13.74
CA ALA A 158 -2.24 14.05 13.88
C ALA A 158 -3.03 13.43 12.71
N TYR A 159 -2.47 12.38 12.12
CA TYR A 159 -3.17 11.54 11.15
C TYR A 159 -3.69 10.31 11.87
N PHE A 160 -4.98 10.06 11.76
CA PHE A 160 -5.59 8.94 12.44
C PHE A 160 -6.66 8.25 11.58
N LYS A 161 -6.87 6.98 11.86
CA LYS A 161 -7.95 6.17 11.32
C LYS A 161 -9.00 5.98 12.39
N ILE A 162 -10.26 6.25 12.08
CA ILE A 162 -11.37 5.89 12.95
C ILE A 162 -11.60 4.39 12.86
N VAL A 163 -11.57 3.72 13.98
CA VAL A 163 -11.80 2.27 14.10
C VAL A 163 -13.27 2.00 14.45
N ASN A 164 -13.82 2.73 15.40
CA ASN A 164 -15.23 2.68 15.79
C ASN A 164 -15.75 4.08 16.10
N GLY A 165 -17.05 4.23 16.07
CA GLY A 165 -17.72 5.49 16.35
C GLY A 165 -17.63 6.47 15.17
N THR A 166 -18.07 7.69 15.41
CA THR A 166 -18.08 8.81 14.45
C THR A 166 -17.55 10.07 15.12
N ILE A 167 -17.00 11.00 14.31
CA ILE A 167 -16.62 12.36 14.74
C ILE A 167 -17.69 13.34 14.31
#